data_3055a168c92cbab2ae3169ad98286bbf
#
_entry.id   3055a168c92cbab2ae3169ad98286bbf
#
_cell.length_a   1.000
_cell.length_b   1.000
_cell.length_c   1.000
_cell.angle_alpha   90.00
_cell.angle_beta   90.00
_cell.angle_gamma   90.00
#
_symmetry.space_group_name_H-M   'P 1'
#
loop_
_entity.id
_entity.type
_entity.pdbx_description
1 polymer ?
#
loop_
_entity_poly.entity_id
_entity_poly.type
_entity_poly.pdbx_seq_one_letter_code
_entity_poly.pdbx_strand_id
1 'polypeptide(L)'
;MTDIRIIVNGETRTVPKGTTLASLLPDHPAGATVVLLKPGSVSKEKTSHMQLKTTAGDIVIEVAKGVSFPIGEENAEALRVHFEDKNAAAFGPFAADFVPAVEEHRYSRGDVCLGCGGYDSKTAYLMFCRTEHKADHGAAKDGGVIGKVIFGLGIMNRWKNGDRITKIEQVFSSVDASDAEAVTNLEIEVEDGMQIFSSLTITSEGYTENHEEISTHAAESVDHMLFRMRDSTFDIDRSASTYIRDHAEGKLYVPQELQKPRREGVVTARTAGKGSGAIYIYTSDVQSNKSHTRVGNVTNGIELAKFAEPKQKLAVEVIPPLLDLRGLLLKEAVAEAKARGLRVMADNRDVEGRIVIDQKPPYTLEVLKEGKVSLYTVALDDIIDIRLDYKKAPLTVDLYRRVTGLKRYPVGTMPFLFNVDDEMYLFKPDFAKGVNIIPENCPKEAPPTDALALTNDSRPAQGMAGVRVVKNDEFGPTGEPFSGTNIIGTVLDMEKLEKMKEGSLVYIREVKE
;
A
#
# COMPACT_ATOMS: atom_id res chain seq x y z
N MET A 1 28.26 -30.66 -0.40
CA MET A 1 26.81 -30.45 -0.51
C MET A 1 26.56 -29.94 -1.91
N THR A 2 25.58 -30.43 -2.61
CA THR A 2 25.26 -29.98 -3.97
C THR A 2 24.44 -28.69 -3.85
N ASP A 3 24.93 -27.60 -4.42
CA ASP A 3 24.18 -26.35 -4.46
C ASP A 3 23.12 -26.40 -5.56
N ILE A 4 22.00 -25.74 -5.32
CA ILE A 4 20.89 -25.59 -6.25
C ILE A 4 20.70 -24.10 -6.58
N ARG A 5 20.14 -23.82 -7.77
CA ARG A 5 19.85 -22.47 -8.21
C ARG A 5 18.36 -22.21 -8.18
N ILE A 6 17.94 -21.16 -7.50
CA ILE A 6 16.54 -20.73 -7.37
C ILE A 6 16.40 -19.26 -7.77
N ILE A 7 15.17 -18.82 -8.03
CA ILE A 7 14.85 -17.40 -8.30
C ILE A 7 13.87 -16.93 -7.22
N VAL A 8 14.25 -15.92 -6.44
CA VAL A 8 13.42 -15.33 -5.39
C VAL A 8 13.09 -13.89 -5.76
N ASN A 9 11.82 -13.57 -5.96
CA ASN A 9 11.35 -12.24 -6.38
C ASN A 9 12.13 -11.65 -7.58
N GLY A 10 12.51 -12.52 -8.53
CA GLY A 10 13.28 -12.14 -9.71
C GLY A 10 14.80 -12.12 -9.53
N GLU A 11 15.32 -12.43 -8.34
CA GLU A 11 16.75 -12.54 -8.08
C GLU A 11 17.20 -13.99 -8.08
N THR A 12 18.21 -14.30 -8.90
CA THR A 12 18.82 -15.63 -8.88
C THR A 12 19.69 -15.79 -7.63
N ARG A 13 19.44 -16.84 -6.86
CA ARG A 13 20.22 -17.22 -5.68
C ARG A 13 20.73 -18.65 -5.81
N THR A 14 21.95 -18.90 -5.34
CA THR A 14 22.52 -20.24 -5.20
C THR A 14 22.49 -20.61 -3.73
N VAL A 15 21.86 -21.73 -3.39
CA VAL A 15 21.64 -22.17 -2.01
C VAL A 15 21.93 -23.65 -1.87
N PRO A 16 22.31 -24.15 -0.67
CA PRO A 16 22.51 -25.57 -0.42
C PRO A 16 21.21 -26.36 -0.66
N LYS A 17 21.32 -27.56 -1.17
CA LYS A 17 20.19 -28.51 -1.25
C LYS A 17 19.65 -28.80 0.16
N GLY A 18 18.33 -28.80 0.33
CA GLY A 18 17.65 -28.94 1.63
C GLY A 18 17.35 -27.59 2.31
N THR A 19 17.62 -26.45 1.62
CA THR A 19 17.21 -25.13 2.07
C THR A 19 15.69 -25.01 2.07
N THR A 20 15.08 -24.49 3.16
CA THR A 20 13.64 -24.25 3.26
C THR A 20 13.27 -22.81 2.94
N LEU A 21 11.99 -22.55 2.62
CA LEU A 21 11.47 -21.20 2.45
C LEU A 21 11.66 -20.35 3.71
N ALA A 22 11.48 -20.93 4.91
CA ALA A 22 11.69 -20.23 6.18
C ALA A 22 13.11 -19.68 6.32
N SER A 23 14.12 -20.44 5.88
CA SER A 23 15.51 -19.97 5.93
C SER A 23 15.84 -18.91 4.87
N LEU A 24 15.09 -18.89 3.76
CA LEU A 24 15.24 -17.90 2.69
C LEU A 24 14.52 -16.58 2.98
N LEU A 25 13.46 -16.63 3.76
CA LEU A 25 12.50 -15.56 4.00
C LEU A 25 12.31 -15.31 5.52
N PRO A 26 13.38 -14.99 6.26
CA PRO A 26 13.32 -14.91 7.73
C PRO A 26 12.34 -13.86 8.25
N ASP A 27 12.15 -12.77 7.50
CA ASP A 27 11.28 -11.64 7.88
C ASP A 27 9.89 -11.70 7.20
N HIS A 28 9.53 -12.84 6.62
CA HIS A 28 8.24 -12.99 5.94
C HIS A 28 7.07 -12.89 6.93
N PRO A 29 6.06 -12.04 6.68
CA PRO A 29 4.93 -11.89 7.59
C PRO A 29 4.19 -13.21 7.84
N ALA A 30 3.88 -13.50 9.09
CA ALA A 30 3.21 -14.73 9.48
C ALA A 30 1.87 -14.92 8.74
N GLY A 31 1.70 -16.09 8.11
CA GLY A 31 0.53 -16.44 7.34
C GLY A 31 0.39 -15.74 5.99
N ALA A 32 1.39 -14.96 5.56
CA ALA A 32 1.41 -14.42 4.21
C ALA A 32 1.71 -15.53 3.19
N THR A 33 1.09 -15.42 2.02
CA THR A 33 1.18 -16.42 0.95
C THR A 33 2.44 -16.21 0.13
N VAL A 34 3.14 -17.31 -0.17
CA VAL A 34 4.22 -17.40 -1.13
C VAL A 34 3.71 -18.20 -2.33
N VAL A 35 4.00 -17.76 -3.54
CA VAL A 35 3.71 -18.51 -4.76
C VAL A 35 4.98 -19.17 -5.25
N LEU A 36 4.90 -20.49 -5.44
CA LEU A 36 5.98 -21.33 -5.94
C LEU A 36 5.66 -21.76 -7.37
N LEU A 37 6.61 -21.57 -8.27
CA LEU A 37 6.58 -22.18 -9.59
C LEU A 37 7.64 -23.27 -9.61
N LYS A 38 7.20 -24.53 -9.68
CA LYS A 38 8.11 -25.66 -9.82
C LYS A 38 8.72 -25.69 -11.22
N PRO A 39 9.96 -26.13 -11.37
CA PRO A 39 10.53 -26.33 -12.70
C PRO A 39 9.67 -27.36 -13.43
N GLY A 40 8.89 -26.89 -14.40
CA GLY A 40 7.97 -27.72 -15.15
C GLY A 40 8.70 -28.76 -15.98
N SER A 41 8.07 -29.90 -16.22
CA SER A 41 8.48 -30.87 -17.25
C SER A 41 8.45 -30.16 -18.60
N VAL A 42 9.62 -29.95 -19.17
CA VAL A 42 9.84 -29.20 -20.41
C VAL A 42 9.06 -29.83 -21.54
N SER A 43 7.90 -29.27 -21.90
CA SER A 43 7.38 -29.50 -23.25
C SER A 43 8.23 -28.64 -24.21
N LYS A 44 8.82 -29.31 -25.22
CA LYS A 44 9.76 -28.68 -26.17
C LYS A 44 9.09 -27.77 -27.20
N GLU A 45 7.99 -27.10 -26.87
CA GLU A 45 7.39 -26.12 -27.77
C GLU A 45 8.04 -24.72 -27.54
N LYS A 46 8.52 -24.12 -28.62
CA LYS A 46 9.01 -22.74 -28.62
C LYS A 46 7.89 -21.81 -28.20
N THR A 47 8.06 -21.13 -27.07
CA THR A 47 7.14 -20.06 -26.68
C THR A 47 7.50 -18.75 -27.38
N SER A 48 6.61 -17.76 -27.33
CA SER A 48 6.94 -16.38 -27.70
C SER A 48 7.82 -15.66 -26.67
N HIS A 49 8.34 -16.35 -25.65
CA HIS A 49 9.06 -15.74 -24.55
C HIS A 49 10.58 -15.82 -24.73
N MET A 50 11.25 -14.72 -24.40
CA MET A 50 12.71 -14.61 -24.34
C MET A 50 13.14 -14.27 -22.92
N GLN A 51 14.03 -15.05 -22.34
CA GLN A 51 14.68 -14.72 -21.06
C GLN A 51 15.96 -13.96 -21.33
N LEU A 52 16.10 -12.79 -20.71
CA LEU A 52 17.32 -12.00 -20.71
C LEU A 52 17.92 -12.03 -19.30
N LYS A 53 19.12 -12.58 -19.18
CA LYS A 53 19.93 -12.49 -17.95
C LYS A 53 20.73 -11.21 -18.00
N THR A 54 20.63 -10.40 -16.95
CA THR A 54 21.35 -9.14 -16.86
C THR A 54 22.19 -9.09 -15.57
N THR A 55 23.12 -8.15 -15.50
CA THR A 55 23.93 -7.94 -14.29
C THR A 55 23.10 -7.53 -13.07
N ALA A 56 21.91 -6.95 -13.27
CA ALA A 56 21.00 -6.53 -12.20
C ALA A 56 19.89 -7.55 -11.88
N GLY A 57 19.81 -8.66 -12.64
CA GLY A 57 18.80 -9.73 -12.49
C GLY A 57 18.17 -10.15 -13.81
N ASP A 58 17.30 -11.13 -13.77
CA ASP A 58 16.70 -11.76 -14.95
C ASP A 58 15.33 -11.16 -15.27
N ILE A 59 15.03 -11.02 -16.56
CA ILE A 59 13.70 -10.60 -17.05
C ILE A 59 13.21 -11.59 -18.11
N VAL A 60 11.89 -11.65 -18.29
CA VAL A 60 11.26 -12.39 -19.39
C VAL A 60 10.43 -11.44 -20.23
N ILE A 61 10.61 -11.51 -21.55
CA ILE A 61 9.89 -10.72 -22.55
C ILE A 61 8.96 -11.66 -23.30
N GLU A 62 7.69 -11.30 -23.40
CA GLU A 62 6.77 -11.86 -24.38
C GLU A 62 6.98 -11.09 -25.70
N VAL A 63 7.49 -11.76 -26.71
CA VAL A 63 7.72 -11.18 -28.04
C VAL A 63 6.39 -11.07 -28.80
N ALA A 64 6.14 -9.94 -29.43
CA ALA A 64 4.91 -9.70 -30.17
C ALA A 64 4.72 -10.72 -31.31
N LYS A 65 3.47 -11.09 -31.55
CA LYS A 65 3.15 -12.11 -32.57
C LYS A 65 3.64 -11.69 -33.97
N GLY A 66 4.42 -12.58 -34.58
CA GLY A 66 4.98 -12.34 -35.93
C GLY A 66 6.26 -11.51 -35.95
N VAL A 67 6.77 -11.11 -34.78
CA VAL A 67 8.04 -10.40 -34.64
C VAL A 67 9.15 -11.38 -34.26
N SER A 68 10.32 -11.26 -34.90
CA SER A 68 11.52 -11.96 -34.50
C SER A 68 12.32 -11.09 -33.52
N PHE A 69 12.82 -11.69 -32.43
CA PHE A 69 13.66 -10.95 -31.51
C PHE A 69 14.98 -10.54 -32.20
N PRO A 70 15.37 -9.25 -32.15
CA PRO A 70 16.38 -8.71 -33.08
C PRO A 70 17.83 -9.08 -32.74
N ILE A 71 18.07 -9.75 -31.61
CA ILE A 71 19.40 -10.04 -31.09
C ILE A 71 19.52 -11.55 -30.83
N GLY A 72 20.56 -12.16 -31.40
CA GLY A 72 20.92 -13.55 -31.16
C GLY A 72 21.74 -13.71 -29.85
N GLU A 73 21.82 -14.96 -29.37
CA GLU A 73 22.56 -15.30 -28.15
C GLU A 73 24.05 -14.87 -28.25
N GLU A 74 24.64 -14.97 -29.43
CA GLU A 74 26.04 -14.64 -29.70
C GLU A 74 26.39 -13.16 -29.51
N ASN A 75 25.41 -12.27 -29.59
CA ASN A 75 25.59 -10.83 -29.47
C ASN A 75 25.16 -10.25 -28.12
N ALA A 76 24.66 -11.08 -27.22
CA ALA A 76 24.10 -10.65 -25.94
C ALA A 76 25.11 -9.90 -25.05
N GLU A 77 26.33 -10.43 -24.92
CA GLU A 77 27.37 -9.89 -24.03
C GLU A 77 27.89 -8.51 -24.43
N ALA A 78 27.68 -8.11 -25.69
CA ALA A 78 28.08 -6.79 -26.20
C ALA A 78 27.10 -5.69 -25.75
N LEU A 79 25.86 -6.04 -25.37
CA LEU A 79 24.82 -5.08 -25.06
C LEU A 79 24.94 -4.55 -23.63
N ARG A 80 25.13 -3.25 -23.54
CA ARG A 80 25.21 -2.52 -22.25
C ARG A 80 24.14 -1.45 -22.20
N VAL A 81 23.71 -1.09 -20.99
CA VAL A 81 22.91 0.12 -20.79
C VAL A 81 23.77 1.31 -21.20
N HIS A 82 23.39 1.94 -22.30
CA HIS A 82 24.04 3.12 -22.84
C HIS A 82 23.38 4.41 -22.37
N PHE A 83 22.08 4.33 -22.16
CA PHE A 83 21.24 5.43 -21.67
C PHE A 83 20.19 4.88 -20.72
N GLU A 84 19.95 5.62 -19.64
CA GLU A 84 18.84 5.35 -18.73
C GLU A 84 18.31 6.62 -18.10
N ASP A 85 17.00 6.69 -17.98
CA ASP A 85 16.30 7.74 -17.24
C ASP A 85 15.07 7.15 -16.52
N LYS A 86 14.22 8.02 -15.97
CA LYS A 86 12.97 7.61 -15.31
C LYS A 86 11.98 6.90 -16.25
N ASN A 87 12.06 7.15 -17.56
CA ASN A 87 11.11 6.68 -18.55
C ASN A 87 11.56 5.39 -19.23
N ALA A 88 12.86 5.26 -19.52
CA ALA A 88 13.37 4.12 -20.29
C ALA A 88 14.82 3.78 -19.93
N ALA A 89 15.23 2.56 -20.29
CA ALA A 89 16.63 2.13 -20.35
C ALA A 89 16.90 1.54 -21.74
N ALA A 90 18.06 1.90 -22.33
CA ALA A 90 18.44 1.53 -23.67
C ALA A 90 19.72 0.68 -23.65
N PHE A 91 19.62 -0.56 -24.14
CA PHE A 91 20.76 -1.47 -24.33
C PHE A 91 21.24 -1.43 -25.77
N GLY A 92 22.51 -1.23 -25.98
CA GLY A 92 23.13 -1.14 -27.31
C GLY A 92 24.44 -0.38 -27.29
N PRO A 93 24.90 0.17 -28.46
CA PRO A 93 24.22 0.09 -29.77
C PRO A 93 24.47 -1.23 -30.51
N PHE A 94 23.57 -1.54 -31.45
CA PHE A 94 23.72 -2.64 -32.41
C PHE A 94 23.05 -2.29 -33.74
N ALA A 95 23.35 -3.03 -34.82
CA ALA A 95 22.70 -2.84 -36.11
C ALA A 95 21.37 -3.63 -36.14
N ALA A 96 20.29 -2.99 -36.55
CA ALA A 96 18.99 -3.62 -36.74
C ALA A 96 18.36 -3.25 -38.09
N ASP A 97 17.51 -4.12 -38.62
CA ASP A 97 16.83 -3.92 -39.90
C ASP A 97 15.42 -3.35 -39.66
N PHE A 98 15.33 -2.03 -39.63
CA PHE A 98 14.05 -1.29 -39.61
C PHE A 98 14.24 0.13 -40.18
N VAL A 99 13.15 0.75 -40.56
CA VAL A 99 13.16 2.13 -41.07
C VAL A 99 12.70 3.08 -39.96
N PRO A 100 13.61 3.90 -39.42
CA PRO A 100 13.26 4.87 -38.38
C PRO A 100 12.30 5.95 -38.92
N ALA A 101 11.40 6.42 -38.05
CA ALA A 101 10.48 7.51 -38.34
C ALA A 101 10.60 8.61 -37.28
N VAL A 102 10.44 9.87 -37.70
CA VAL A 102 10.39 11.03 -36.80
C VAL A 102 8.94 11.18 -36.34
N GLU A 103 8.58 10.48 -35.28
CA GLU A 103 7.20 10.48 -34.77
C GLU A 103 7.17 10.14 -33.27
N GLU A 104 6.36 10.88 -32.47
CA GLU A 104 6.11 10.57 -31.09
C GLU A 104 5.10 9.43 -30.94
N HIS A 105 5.48 8.41 -30.18
CA HIS A 105 4.61 7.31 -29.80
C HIS A 105 4.35 7.27 -28.29
N ARG A 106 3.23 6.67 -27.93
CA ARG A 106 2.90 6.41 -26.53
C ARG A 106 3.29 5.00 -26.16
N TYR A 107 4.24 4.88 -25.22
CA TYR A 107 4.72 3.62 -24.71
C TYR A 107 4.11 3.34 -23.33
N SER A 108 3.78 2.08 -23.08
CA SER A 108 3.34 1.60 -21.78
C SER A 108 4.51 1.06 -20.98
N ARG A 109 4.37 1.01 -19.67
CA ARG A 109 5.38 0.36 -18.82
C ARG A 109 5.53 -1.11 -19.19
N GLY A 110 6.78 -1.55 -19.35
CA GLY A 110 7.12 -2.90 -19.75
C GLY A 110 7.22 -3.09 -21.27
N ASP A 111 6.79 -2.13 -22.08
CA ASP A 111 7.00 -2.23 -23.52
C ASP A 111 8.50 -2.29 -23.82
N VAL A 112 8.84 -3.15 -24.79
CA VAL A 112 10.17 -3.29 -25.35
C VAL A 112 10.11 -2.88 -26.80
N CYS A 113 10.87 -1.85 -27.18
CA CYS A 113 10.87 -1.37 -28.55
C CYS A 113 12.29 -1.24 -29.12
N LEU A 114 12.37 -1.22 -30.45
CA LEU A 114 13.58 -0.85 -31.17
C LEU A 114 13.55 0.65 -31.44
N GLY A 115 14.56 1.36 -30.96
CA GLY A 115 14.80 2.76 -31.27
C GLY A 115 16.22 2.99 -31.75
N CYS A 116 16.51 4.16 -32.27
CA CYS A 116 17.86 4.53 -32.69
C CYS A 116 18.17 5.99 -32.42
N GLY A 117 19.44 6.28 -32.17
CA GLY A 117 19.94 7.64 -32.10
C GLY A 117 20.14 8.22 -33.52
N GLY A 118 19.69 9.48 -33.73
CA GLY A 118 19.89 10.17 -35.00
C GLY A 118 19.23 9.53 -36.20
N TYR A 119 18.22 8.68 -35.98
CA TYR A 119 17.47 7.96 -37.03
C TYR A 119 18.35 7.07 -37.93
N ASP A 120 19.42 6.52 -37.37
CA ASP A 120 20.30 5.56 -38.02
C ASP A 120 20.13 4.16 -37.41
N SER A 121 19.51 3.24 -38.14
CA SER A 121 19.27 1.86 -37.72
C SER A 121 20.56 1.04 -37.49
N LYS A 122 21.73 1.52 -37.94
CA LYS A 122 23.03 0.93 -37.60
C LYS A 122 23.42 1.18 -36.15
N THR A 123 22.80 2.15 -35.48
CA THR A 123 22.97 2.46 -34.07
C THR A 123 21.66 2.27 -33.30
N ALA A 124 21.05 1.10 -33.48
CA ALA A 124 19.83 0.72 -32.79
C ALA A 124 20.07 0.36 -31.32
N TYR A 125 19.04 0.53 -30.54
CA TYR A 125 18.97 0.18 -29.12
C TYR A 125 17.72 -0.64 -28.82
N LEU A 126 17.88 -1.63 -27.95
CA LEU A 126 16.75 -2.31 -27.32
C LEU A 126 16.31 -1.45 -26.13
N MET A 127 15.14 -0.82 -26.26
CA MET A 127 14.62 0.12 -25.28
C MET A 127 13.55 -0.53 -24.41
N PHE A 128 13.71 -0.42 -23.09
CA PHE A 128 12.78 -0.94 -22.11
C PHE A 128 12.05 0.21 -21.41
N CYS A 129 10.76 0.31 -21.59
CA CYS A 129 9.94 1.41 -21.07
C CYS A 129 9.60 1.18 -19.58
N ARG A 130 10.23 1.97 -18.69
CA ARG A 130 10.08 1.92 -17.23
C ARG A 130 8.75 2.47 -16.74
N THR A 131 8.24 3.48 -17.47
CA THR A 131 6.97 4.16 -17.15
C THR A 131 6.13 4.34 -18.40
N GLU A 132 4.85 4.69 -18.22
CA GLU A 132 4.04 5.16 -19.35
C GLU A 132 4.50 6.58 -19.72
N HIS A 133 4.89 6.79 -20.97
CA HIS A 133 5.36 8.08 -21.46
C HIS A 133 5.13 8.23 -22.98
N LYS A 134 5.24 9.46 -23.47
CA LYS A 134 5.35 9.76 -24.89
C LYS A 134 6.78 10.15 -25.22
N ALA A 135 7.31 9.58 -26.29
CA ALA A 135 8.63 9.93 -26.78
C ALA A 135 8.77 9.61 -28.28
N ASP A 136 9.69 10.30 -28.92
CA ASP A 136 10.28 9.88 -30.18
C ASP A 136 11.59 9.15 -29.86
N HIS A 137 11.56 7.83 -29.95
CA HIS A 137 12.72 6.99 -29.72
C HIS A 137 13.50 6.67 -31.01
N GLY A 138 13.19 7.37 -32.12
CA GLY A 138 13.72 7.01 -33.44
C GLY A 138 13.30 5.60 -33.85
N ALA A 139 12.11 5.18 -33.44
CA ALA A 139 11.53 3.88 -33.75
C ALA A 139 10.89 3.83 -35.14
N ALA A 140 10.42 2.67 -35.58
CA ALA A 140 9.60 2.55 -36.77
C ALA A 140 8.26 3.31 -36.62
N LYS A 141 7.59 3.59 -37.73
CA LYS A 141 6.34 4.39 -37.80
C LYS A 141 5.21 3.88 -36.90
N ASP A 142 5.22 2.62 -36.50
CA ASP A 142 4.25 1.99 -35.59
C ASP A 142 4.71 2.03 -34.12
N GLY A 143 5.81 2.75 -33.80
CA GLY A 143 6.44 2.82 -32.48
C GLY A 143 7.45 1.71 -32.20
N GLY A 144 7.65 0.77 -33.15
CA GLY A 144 8.70 -0.25 -33.07
C GLY A 144 8.61 -1.19 -31.87
N VAL A 145 7.43 -1.38 -31.26
CA VAL A 145 7.25 -2.29 -30.11
C VAL A 145 7.38 -3.73 -30.56
N ILE A 146 8.40 -4.42 -30.06
CA ILE A 146 8.71 -5.81 -30.41
C ILE A 146 8.24 -6.82 -29.36
N GLY A 147 7.82 -6.36 -28.19
CA GLY A 147 7.35 -7.22 -27.11
C GLY A 147 7.08 -6.47 -25.82
N LYS A 148 6.81 -7.23 -24.76
CA LYS A 148 6.52 -6.71 -23.43
C LYS A 148 7.24 -7.52 -22.36
N VAL A 149 7.81 -6.86 -21.38
CA VAL A 149 8.34 -7.54 -20.18
C VAL A 149 7.17 -8.07 -19.36
N ILE A 150 7.11 -9.37 -19.21
CA ILE A 150 6.08 -10.08 -18.44
C ILE A 150 6.59 -10.54 -17.08
N PHE A 151 7.91 -10.56 -16.88
CA PHE A 151 8.57 -10.92 -15.64
C PHE A 151 9.78 -10.03 -15.41
N GLY A 152 10.06 -9.65 -14.15
CA GLY A 152 11.22 -8.84 -13.79
C GLY A 152 11.06 -7.35 -14.05
N LEU A 153 9.84 -6.79 -14.06
CA LEU A 153 9.59 -5.35 -14.23
C LEU A 153 10.35 -4.48 -13.21
N GLY A 154 10.60 -4.98 -12.00
CA GLY A 154 11.41 -4.30 -10.99
C GLY A 154 12.90 -4.26 -11.32
N ILE A 155 13.41 -5.25 -12.08
CA ILE A 155 14.80 -5.28 -12.53
C ILE A 155 15.11 -4.11 -13.45
N MET A 156 14.15 -3.76 -14.34
CA MET A 156 14.31 -2.61 -15.27
C MET A 156 14.61 -1.30 -14.53
N ASN A 157 14.05 -1.11 -13.34
CA ASN A 157 14.26 0.11 -12.55
C ASN A 157 15.66 0.15 -11.88
N ARG A 158 16.30 -1.01 -11.72
CA ARG A 158 17.63 -1.12 -11.09
C ARG A 158 18.79 -0.94 -12.07
N TRP A 159 18.53 -1.07 -13.39
CA TRP A 159 19.59 -0.91 -14.38
C TRP A 159 20.21 0.48 -14.32
N LYS A 160 21.52 0.51 -14.34
CA LYS A 160 22.35 1.71 -14.39
C LYS A 160 23.25 1.66 -15.62
N ASN A 161 23.78 2.82 -16.01
CA ASN A 161 24.74 2.89 -17.11
C ASN A 161 25.90 1.92 -16.87
N GLY A 162 26.18 1.07 -17.86
CA GLY A 162 27.19 0.01 -17.82
C GLY A 162 26.68 -1.38 -17.42
N ASP A 163 25.47 -1.53 -16.88
CA ASP A 163 24.82 -2.84 -16.76
C ASP A 163 24.70 -3.49 -18.14
N ARG A 164 24.76 -4.81 -18.19
CA ARG A 164 24.80 -5.56 -19.46
C ARG A 164 23.86 -6.77 -19.44
N ILE A 165 23.46 -7.16 -20.62
CA ILE A 165 22.83 -8.44 -20.88
C ILE A 165 23.96 -9.47 -20.90
N THR A 166 23.88 -10.50 -20.06
CA THR A 166 24.89 -11.57 -19.99
C THR A 166 24.49 -12.78 -20.81
N LYS A 167 23.18 -13.00 -21.03
CA LYS A 167 22.66 -14.08 -21.85
C LYS A 167 21.26 -13.78 -22.35
N ILE A 168 20.93 -14.26 -23.56
CA ILE A 168 19.58 -14.27 -24.12
C ILE A 168 19.23 -15.70 -24.42
N GLU A 169 18.12 -16.20 -23.89
CA GLU A 169 17.66 -17.58 -24.07
C GLU A 169 16.20 -17.60 -24.52
N GLN A 170 15.90 -18.43 -25.50
CA GLN A 170 14.51 -18.74 -25.87
C GLN A 170 13.90 -19.57 -24.74
N VAL A 171 12.74 -19.17 -24.22
CA VAL A 171 12.01 -19.99 -23.25
C VAL A 171 11.23 -21.06 -24.00
N PHE A 172 11.47 -22.31 -23.66
CA PHE A 172 10.88 -23.49 -24.33
C PHE A 172 9.64 -24.07 -23.64
N SER A 173 9.08 -23.44 -22.66
CA SER A 173 7.73 -23.70 -22.17
C SER A 173 7.18 -22.45 -21.50
N SER A 174 5.90 -22.15 -21.71
CA SER A 174 5.19 -21.25 -20.83
C SER A 174 5.18 -21.88 -19.43
N VAL A 175 5.44 -21.09 -18.40
CA VAL A 175 5.01 -21.45 -17.06
C VAL A 175 3.48 -21.47 -17.13
N ASP A 176 2.91 -22.67 -17.26
CA ASP A 176 1.47 -22.81 -17.19
C ASP A 176 1.05 -22.38 -15.78
N ALA A 177 0.06 -21.49 -15.68
CA ALA A 177 -0.50 -21.08 -14.40
C ALA A 177 -1.00 -22.30 -13.56
N SER A 178 -1.18 -23.46 -14.22
CA SER A 178 -1.49 -24.74 -13.59
C SER A 178 -0.39 -25.29 -12.67
N ASP A 179 0.86 -24.85 -12.84
CA ASP A 179 2.02 -25.33 -12.05
C ASP A 179 2.38 -24.38 -10.90
N ALA A 180 1.60 -23.31 -10.71
CA ALA A 180 1.77 -22.38 -9.60
C ALA A 180 1.10 -22.94 -8.33
N GLU A 181 1.83 -23.02 -7.24
CA GLU A 181 1.34 -23.44 -5.93
C GLU A 181 1.42 -22.28 -4.93
N ALA A 182 0.27 -21.87 -4.40
CA ALA A 182 0.20 -20.85 -3.34
C ALA A 182 0.28 -21.53 -1.96
N VAL A 183 1.30 -21.21 -1.20
CA VAL A 183 1.61 -21.84 0.09
C VAL A 183 1.74 -20.80 1.20
N THR A 184 1.40 -21.20 2.43
CA THR A 184 1.66 -20.45 3.66
C THR A 184 2.61 -21.19 4.61
N ASN A 185 2.88 -22.48 4.30
CA ASN A 185 3.85 -23.27 5.02
C ASN A 185 5.27 -22.98 4.48
N LEU A 186 6.12 -22.41 5.32
CA LEU A 186 7.49 -22.06 4.95
C LEU A 186 8.51 -23.19 5.21
N GLU A 187 8.09 -24.35 5.77
CA GLU A 187 8.97 -25.51 5.98
C GLU A 187 9.20 -26.35 4.69
N ILE A 188 8.72 -25.84 3.55
CA ILE A 188 8.91 -26.49 2.24
C ILE A 188 10.36 -26.31 1.81
N GLU A 189 11.02 -27.43 1.44
CA GLU A 189 12.33 -27.41 0.82
C GLU A 189 12.25 -26.90 -0.62
N VAL A 190 13.22 -26.04 -0.99
CA VAL A 190 13.28 -25.52 -2.36
C VAL A 190 14.02 -26.49 -3.30
N GLU A 191 13.60 -26.52 -4.55
CA GLU A 191 14.13 -27.38 -5.60
C GLU A 191 14.93 -26.57 -6.62
N ASP A 192 15.86 -27.23 -7.33
CA ASP A 192 16.66 -26.58 -8.38
C ASP A 192 15.78 -26.04 -9.51
N GLY A 193 15.96 -24.78 -9.87
CA GLY A 193 15.15 -24.09 -10.87
C GLY A 193 13.81 -23.53 -10.38
N MET A 194 13.46 -23.70 -9.10
CA MET A 194 12.21 -23.17 -8.53
C MET A 194 12.21 -21.64 -8.57
N GLN A 195 11.04 -21.05 -8.92
CA GLN A 195 10.80 -19.61 -8.81
C GLN A 195 9.86 -19.34 -7.63
N ILE A 196 10.21 -18.34 -6.82
CA ILE A 196 9.56 -18.02 -5.55
C ILE A 196 9.13 -16.55 -5.59
N PHE A 197 7.83 -16.31 -5.46
CA PHE A 197 7.26 -14.96 -5.31
C PHE A 197 6.77 -14.82 -3.88
N SER A 198 7.48 -14.04 -3.08
CA SER A 198 7.20 -13.92 -1.65
C SER A 198 6.63 -12.56 -1.26
N SER A 199 6.83 -11.51 -2.06
CA SER A 199 6.36 -10.16 -1.74
C SER A 199 6.05 -9.33 -2.98
N LEU A 200 5.15 -8.34 -2.79
CA LEU A 200 4.90 -7.25 -3.72
C LEU A 200 5.75 -6.05 -3.30
N THR A 201 6.42 -5.39 -4.23
CA THR A 201 6.98 -4.06 -4.00
C THR A 201 6.10 -3.03 -4.71
N ILE A 202 5.60 -2.05 -3.97
CA ILE A 202 4.74 -0.98 -4.48
C ILE A 202 5.45 0.37 -4.32
N THR A 203 5.64 1.08 -5.42
CA THR A 203 6.10 2.47 -5.37
C THR A 203 4.89 3.40 -5.39
N SER A 204 4.84 4.32 -4.43
CA SER A 204 3.77 5.31 -4.31
C SER A 204 3.73 6.25 -5.51
N GLU A 205 2.51 6.61 -5.93
CA GLU A 205 2.32 7.61 -6.98
C GLU A 205 2.90 8.95 -6.55
N GLY A 206 3.70 9.54 -7.42
CA GLY A 206 4.37 10.83 -7.17
C GLY A 206 5.66 10.75 -6.37
N TYR A 207 6.04 9.59 -5.84
CA TYR A 207 7.33 9.43 -5.16
C TYR A 207 8.48 9.33 -6.17
N THR A 208 9.59 9.94 -5.82
CA THR A 208 10.90 9.82 -6.48
C THR A 208 11.99 9.96 -5.42
N GLU A 209 13.14 9.34 -5.64
CA GLU A 209 14.31 9.43 -4.74
C GLU A 209 14.86 10.88 -4.67
N ASN A 210 14.65 11.68 -5.71
CA ASN A 210 14.90 13.10 -5.67
C ASN A 210 13.73 13.82 -5.00
N HIS A 211 13.89 14.23 -3.75
CA HIS A 211 12.87 14.85 -2.93
C HIS A 211 12.27 16.12 -3.55
N GLU A 212 13.04 16.90 -4.30
CA GLU A 212 12.56 18.12 -4.97
C GLU A 212 11.55 17.80 -6.08
N GLU A 213 11.65 16.62 -6.69
CA GLU A 213 10.76 16.16 -7.76
C GLU A 213 9.51 15.42 -7.25
N ILE A 214 9.36 15.20 -5.94
CA ILE A 214 8.19 14.55 -5.38
C ILE A 214 6.92 15.32 -5.75
N SER A 215 5.96 14.62 -6.37
CA SER A 215 4.63 15.14 -6.65
C SER A 215 3.66 14.84 -5.50
N THR A 216 3.00 15.85 -5.01
CA THR A 216 2.04 15.76 -3.89
C THR A 216 0.56 15.79 -4.33
N HIS A 217 0.29 15.66 -5.64
CA HIS A 217 -1.08 15.75 -6.20
C HIS A 217 -2.04 14.63 -5.76
N ALA A 218 -1.54 13.57 -5.15
CA ALA A 218 -2.32 12.47 -4.61
C ALA A 218 -1.86 12.10 -3.18
N ALA A 219 -1.30 13.07 -2.44
CA ALA A 219 -0.62 12.80 -1.17
C ALA A 219 -1.55 12.20 -0.11
N GLU A 220 -2.77 12.67 0.01
CA GLU A 220 -3.75 12.16 0.97
C GLU A 220 -4.19 10.72 0.62
N SER A 221 -4.48 10.47 -0.65
CA SER A 221 -4.86 9.12 -1.12
C SER A 221 -3.69 8.13 -1.04
N VAL A 222 -2.47 8.59 -1.32
CA VAL A 222 -1.24 7.79 -1.14
C VAL A 222 -1.07 7.45 0.33
N ASP A 223 -1.22 8.42 1.23
CA ASP A 223 -1.08 8.20 2.66
C ASP A 223 -2.13 7.21 3.21
N HIS A 224 -3.34 7.18 2.62
CA HIS A 224 -4.33 6.15 2.92
C HIS A 224 -3.83 4.73 2.53
N MET A 225 -3.21 4.58 1.36
CA MET A 225 -2.60 3.31 0.95
C MET A 225 -1.46 2.91 1.90
N LEU A 226 -0.56 3.84 2.20
CA LEU A 226 0.56 3.60 3.14
C LEU A 226 0.05 3.16 4.51
N PHE A 227 -0.99 3.82 5.02
CA PHE A 227 -1.62 3.45 6.27
C PHE A 227 -2.23 2.04 6.22
N ARG A 228 -2.89 1.67 5.12
CA ARG A 228 -3.46 0.32 4.99
C ARG A 228 -2.38 -0.75 4.98
N MET A 229 -1.23 -0.46 4.39
CA MET A 229 -0.12 -1.40 4.24
C MET A 229 0.99 -1.22 5.30
N ARG A 230 0.74 -0.50 6.38
CA ARG A 230 1.73 -0.22 7.44
C ARG A 230 2.29 -1.46 8.12
N ASP A 231 1.49 -2.54 8.16
CA ASP A 231 1.87 -3.83 8.72
C ASP A 231 2.55 -4.75 7.69
N SER A 232 3.01 -4.17 6.55
CA SER A 232 3.66 -4.89 5.43
C SER A 232 2.81 -6.02 4.85
N THR A 233 1.47 -5.91 4.92
CA THR A 233 0.54 -6.92 4.42
C THR A 233 -0.62 -6.32 3.63
N PHE A 234 -1.17 -7.13 2.71
CA PHE A 234 -2.36 -6.86 1.92
C PHE A 234 -3.32 -8.05 2.05
N ASP A 235 -4.47 -7.83 2.71
CA ASP A 235 -5.46 -8.88 2.97
C ASP A 235 -6.50 -8.93 1.84
N ILE A 236 -6.55 -10.03 1.12
CA ILE A 236 -7.42 -10.15 -0.06
C ILE A 236 -8.83 -10.52 0.37
N ASP A 237 -9.75 -9.55 0.31
CA ASP A 237 -11.18 -9.80 0.51
C ASP A 237 -11.88 -10.20 -0.80
N ARG A 238 -11.32 -9.82 -1.94
CA ARG A 238 -11.85 -10.15 -3.26
C ARG A 238 -10.75 -10.28 -4.31
N SER A 239 -10.84 -11.33 -5.13
CA SER A 239 -10.07 -11.50 -6.36
C SER A 239 -11.03 -11.58 -7.56
N ALA A 240 -10.63 -10.99 -8.67
CA ALA A 240 -11.33 -11.04 -9.95
C ALA A 240 -10.28 -11.14 -11.08
N SER A 241 -10.69 -11.46 -12.30
CA SER A 241 -9.79 -11.61 -13.44
C SER A 241 -8.90 -10.39 -13.74
N THR A 242 -9.25 -9.20 -13.22
CA THR A 242 -8.56 -7.95 -13.53
C THR A 242 -7.99 -7.24 -12.32
N TYR A 243 -8.27 -7.70 -11.10
CA TYR A 243 -7.77 -7.06 -9.88
C TYR A 243 -7.89 -7.97 -8.66
N ILE A 244 -7.08 -7.68 -7.65
CA ILE A 244 -7.28 -8.09 -6.26
C ILE A 244 -7.64 -6.86 -5.42
N ARG A 245 -8.39 -7.06 -4.32
CA ARG A 245 -8.88 -5.97 -3.47
C ARG A 245 -8.65 -6.27 -2.00
N ASP A 246 -8.32 -5.23 -1.26
CA ASP A 246 -8.35 -5.18 0.19
C ASP A 246 -9.33 -4.10 0.65
N HIS A 247 -10.25 -4.45 1.55
CA HIS A 247 -11.28 -3.55 2.07
C HIS A 247 -11.28 -3.49 3.61
N ALA A 248 -10.18 -3.87 4.26
CA ALA A 248 -10.10 -3.88 5.73
C ALA A 248 -10.33 -2.48 6.34
N GLU A 249 -9.82 -1.43 5.70
CA GLU A 249 -10.03 -0.03 6.10
C GLU A 249 -11.17 0.64 5.33
N GLY A 250 -12.19 -0.14 4.99
CA GLY A 250 -13.39 0.37 4.31
C GLY A 250 -14.13 1.44 5.12
N LYS A 251 -14.90 2.27 4.40
CA LYS A 251 -15.66 3.40 4.91
C LYS A 251 -14.81 4.59 5.41
N LEU A 252 -13.49 4.57 5.25
CA LEU A 252 -12.69 5.77 5.38
C LEU A 252 -12.87 6.64 4.13
N TYR A 253 -12.84 7.96 4.34
CA TYR A 253 -12.87 8.91 3.24
C TYR A 253 -11.53 8.86 2.49
N VAL A 254 -11.61 8.85 1.18
CA VAL A 254 -10.46 8.99 0.28
C VAL A 254 -10.85 10.00 -0.79
N PRO A 255 -10.09 11.09 -0.96
CA PRO A 255 -10.41 12.10 -1.96
C PRO A 255 -10.19 11.60 -3.38
N GLN A 256 -10.87 12.24 -4.33
CA GLN A 256 -10.65 12.03 -5.75
C GLN A 256 -9.54 12.97 -6.23
N GLU A 257 -8.28 12.56 -6.13
CA GLU A 257 -7.13 13.41 -6.45
C GLU A 257 -6.58 13.18 -7.86
N LEU A 258 -6.35 11.91 -8.23
CA LEU A 258 -5.67 11.59 -9.49
C LEU A 258 -6.38 10.47 -10.24
N GLN A 259 -7.02 10.82 -11.36
CA GLN A 259 -7.64 9.86 -12.26
C GLN A 259 -6.71 9.54 -13.43
N LYS A 260 -6.26 8.29 -13.54
CA LYS A 260 -5.44 7.76 -14.62
C LYS A 260 -5.95 6.40 -15.09
N PRO A 261 -5.58 5.91 -16.29
CA PRO A 261 -5.85 4.55 -16.72
C PRO A 261 -5.35 3.51 -15.69
N ARG A 262 -6.14 2.46 -15.52
CA ARG A 262 -5.84 1.36 -14.59
C ARG A 262 -5.18 0.23 -15.37
N ARG A 263 -3.88 0.38 -15.61
CA ARG A 263 -3.04 -0.62 -16.26
C ARG A 263 -2.66 -1.74 -15.28
N GLU A 264 -2.16 -2.85 -15.80
CA GLU A 264 -1.53 -3.88 -14.98
C GLU A 264 -0.47 -3.27 -14.04
N GLY A 265 -0.46 -3.70 -12.78
CA GLY A 265 0.40 -3.18 -11.73
C GLY A 265 -0.05 -1.86 -11.10
N VAL A 266 -1.04 -1.15 -11.66
CA VAL A 266 -1.55 0.08 -11.03
C VAL A 266 -2.26 -0.24 -9.73
N VAL A 267 -1.98 0.56 -8.69
CA VAL A 267 -2.65 0.53 -7.40
C VAL A 267 -3.58 1.74 -7.28
N THR A 268 -4.82 1.51 -6.88
CA THR A 268 -5.80 2.60 -6.67
C THR A 268 -6.51 2.47 -5.34
N ALA A 269 -6.92 3.61 -4.79
CA ALA A 269 -7.89 3.68 -3.70
C ALA A 269 -9.28 4.03 -4.24
N ARG A 270 -10.32 3.39 -3.72
CA ARG A 270 -11.69 3.69 -4.12
C ARG A 270 -12.25 4.86 -3.33
N THR A 271 -12.78 5.86 -4.04
CA THR A 271 -13.19 7.14 -3.46
C THR A 271 -14.68 7.25 -3.18
N ALA A 272 -15.51 6.33 -3.68
CA ALA A 272 -16.97 6.44 -3.57
C ALA A 272 -17.68 5.09 -3.48
N GLY A 273 -18.92 5.14 -2.95
CA GLY A 273 -19.83 4.01 -2.82
C GLY A 273 -19.47 3.06 -1.69
N LYS A 274 -20.09 1.87 -1.67
CA LYS A 274 -19.91 0.87 -0.59
C LYS A 274 -18.48 0.38 -0.41
N GLY A 275 -17.63 0.53 -1.44
CA GLY A 275 -16.22 0.15 -1.40
C GLY A 275 -15.27 1.32 -1.14
N SER A 276 -15.74 2.50 -0.70
CA SER A 276 -14.88 3.63 -0.36
C SER A 276 -13.82 3.22 0.66
N GLY A 277 -12.58 3.64 0.43
CA GLY A 277 -11.41 3.26 1.25
C GLY A 277 -10.76 1.93 0.86
N ALA A 278 -11.37 1.12 -0.03
CA ALA A 278 -10.74 -0.12 -0.48
C ALA A 278 -9.57 0.15 -1.42
N ILE A 279 -8.51 -0.65 -1.27
CA ILE A 279 -7.33 -0.64 -2.16
C ILE A 279 -7.46 -1.74 -3.20
N TYR A 280 -7.13 -1.41 -4.44
CA TYR A 280 -7.16 -2.31 -5.59
C TYR A 280 -5.78 -2.39 -6.22
N ILE A 281 -5.31 -3.60 -6.51
CA ILE A 281 -4.13 -3.86 -7.34
C ILE A 281 -4.63 -4.50 -8.63
N TYR A 282 -4.36 -3.88 -9.77
CA TYR A 282 -4.83 -4.38 -11.07
C TYR A 282 -3.85 -5.40 -11.64
N THR A 283 -4.39 -6.55 -12.03
CA THR A 283 -3.65 -7.67 -12.64
C THR A 283 -3.78 -7.71 -14.16
N SER A 284 -4.59 -6.81 -14.73
CA SER A 284 -4.69 -6.56 -16.17
C SER A 284 -5.24 -5.15 -16.45
N ASP A 285 -5.16 -4.73 -17.70
CA ASP A 285 -5.59 -3.40 -18.13
C ASP A 285 -7.12 -3.22 -18.05
N VAL A 286 -7.56 -2.15 -17.42
CA VAL A 286 -8.96 -1.77 -17.26
C VAL A 286 -9.13 -0.28 -17.54
N GLN A 287 -10.29 0.12 -18.10
CA GLN A 287 -10.59 1.53 -18.33
C GLN A 287 -10.63 2.34 -17.03
N SER A 288 -10.28 3.63 -17.11
CA SER A 288 -10.35 4.53 -15.97
C SER A 288 -11.77 4.68 -15.43
N ASN A 289 -11.89 4.93 -14.13
CA ASN A 289 -13.16 5.14 -13.45
C ASN A 289 -13.04 6.31 -12.48
N LYS A 290 -14.04 7.20 -12.47
CA LYS A 290 -14.08 8.40 -11.62
C LYS A 290 -14.14 8.08 -10.10
N SER A 291 -14.50 6.85 -9.73
CA SER A 291 -14.56 6.44 -8.33
C SER A 291 -13.24 5.83 -7.82
N HIS A 292 -12.14 6.01 -8.54
CA HIS A 292 -10.82 5.54 -8.17
C HIS A 292 -9.78 6.63 -8.35
N THR A 293 -8.94 6.81 -7.35
CA THR A 293 -7.73 7.63 -7.41
C THR A 293 -6.50 6.72 -7.46
N ARG A 294 -5.53 7.05 -8.33
CA ARG A 294 -4.29 6.29 -8.42
C ARG A 294 -3.38 6.65 -7.26
N VAL A 295 -2.84 5.62 -6.58
CA VAL A 295 -2.01 5.79 -5.38
C VAL A 295 -0.63 5.15 -5.49
N GLY A 296 -0.40 4.29 -6.50
CA GLY A 296 0.91 3.67 -6.69
C GLY A 296 0.95 2.70 -7.87
N ASN A 297 2.09 2.02 -7.98
CA ASN A 297 2.34 0.94 -8.92
C ASN A 297 3.09 -0.20 -8.24
N VAL A 298 2.71 -1.43 -8.56
CA VAL A 298 3.55 -2.60 -8.30
C VAL A 298 4.78 -2.51 -9.18
N THR A 299 5.94 -2.47 -8.56
CA THR A 299 7.24 -2.40 -9.24
C THR A 299 7.95 -3.75 -9.29
N ASN A 300 7.56 -4.69 -8.42
CA ASN A 300 8.03 -6.07 -8.42
C ASN A 300 6.95 -7.00 -7.85
N GLY A 301 6.93 -8.27 -8.31
CA GLY A 301 6.10 -9.34 -7.74
C GLY A 301 4.63 -9.34 -8.18
N ILE A 302 4.25 -8.70 -9.31
CA ILE A 302 2.85 -8.69 -9.79
C ILE A 302 2.28 -10.10 -9.98
N GLU A 303 3.13 -11.08 -10.22
CA GLU A 303 2.80 -12.50 -10.34
C GLU A 303 2.10 -13.00 -9.07
N LEU A 304 2.58 -12.58 -7.88
CA LEU A 304 1.95 -12.92 -6.62
C LEU A 304 0.48 -12.44 -6.57
N ALA A 305 0.20 -11.25 -7.09
CA ALA A 305 -1.16 -10.72 -7.19
C ALA A 305 -2.03 -11.48 -8.21
N LYS A 306 -1.42 -11.98 -9.32
CA LYS A 306 -2.14 -12.73 -10.36
C LYS A 306 -2.58 -14.12 -9.89
N PHE A 307 -1.80 -14.76 -9.03
CA PHE A 307 -2.11 -16.08 -8.47
C PHE A 307 -2.87 -16.04 -7.14
N ALA A 308 -3.14 -14.84 -6.64
CA ALA A 308 -3.73 -14.66 -5.33
C ALA A 308 -5.25 -14.93 -5.31
N GLU A 309 -5.69 -15.60 -4.25
CA GLU A 309 -7.08 -15.96 -4.01
C GLU A 309 -7.70 -15.17 -2.84
N PRO A 310 -9.03 -15.06 -2.77
CA PRO A 310 -9.72 -14.45 -1.64
C PRO A 310 -9.34 -15.14 -0.31
N LYS A 311 -9.21 -14.34 0.76
CA LYS A 311 -8.79 -14.74 2.12
C LYS A 311 -7.29 -15.00 2.28
N GLN A 312 -6.51 -14.91 1.24
CA GLN A 312 -5.06 -14.92 1.35
C GLN A 312 -4.54 -13.56 1.81
N LYS A 313 -3.37 -13.58 2.43
CA LYS A 313 -2.59 -12.40 2.84
C LYS A 313 -1.32 -12.37 2.01
N LEU A 314 -0.98 -11.24 1.42
CA LEU A 314 0.26 -11.04 0.69
C LEU A 314 1.22 -10.17 1.50
N ALA A 315 2.50 -10.48 1.46
CA ALA A 315 3.53 -9.58 1.95
C ALA A 315 3.72 -8.41 0.97
N VAL A 316 3.82 -7.19 1.49
CA VAL A 316 3.95 -5.98 0.69
C VAL A 316 5.03 -5.07 1.28
N GLU A 317 5.92 -4.61 0.43
CA GLU A 317 6.85 -3.52 0.70
C GLU A 317 6.36 -2.27 -0.05
N VAL A 318 6.20 -1.16 0.66
CA VAL A 318 5.75 0.11 0.04
C VAL A 318 6.87 1.15 0.12
N ILE A 319 7.14 1.81 -0.99
CA ILE A 319 8.18 2.82 -1.14
C ILE A 319 7.54 4.18 -1.48
N PRO A 320 7.74 5.21 -0.67
CA PRO A 320 8.41 5.21 0.63
C PRO A 320 7.53 4.56 1.72
N PRO A 321 8.08 4.14 2.85
CA PRO A 321 7.28 3.67 3.98
C PRO A 321 6.50 4.84 4.60
N LEU A 322 5.36 4.52 5.23
CA LEU A 322 4.53 5.51 5.94
C LEU A 322 5.38 6.33 6.93
N LEU A 323 5.16 7.63 6.91
CA LEU A 323 5.70 8.57 7.89
C LEU A 323 4.55 9.24 8.63
N ASP A 324 4.08 8.57 9.67
CA ASP A 324 3.05 9.08 10.57
C ASP A 324 3.59 9.09 12.00
N LEU A 325 3.88 10.28 12.50
CA LEU A 325 4.46 10.50 13.84
C LEU A 325 3.39 10.70 14.91
N ARG A 326 2.11 10.75 14.52
CA ARG A 326 0.98 10.90 15.45
C ARG A 326 0.84 9.64 16.31
N GLY A 327 0.61 9.85 17.59
CA GLY A 327 0.50 8.77 18.59
C GLY A 327 1.82 8.30 19.17
N LEU A 328 2.97 8.79 18.67
CA LEU A 328 4.27 8.56 19.31
C LEU A 328 4.49 9.56 20.44
N LEU A 329 5.26 9.15 21.44
CA LEU A 329 5.82 10.11 22.39
C LEU A 329 6.67 11.13 21.65
N LEU A 330 6.66 12.39 22.07
CA LEU A 330 7.40 13.45 21.35
C LEU A 330 8.88 13.11 21.19
N LYS A 331 9.49 12.50 22.21
CA LYS A 331 10.88 12.04 22.17
C LYS A 331 11.13 11.01 21.05
N GLU A 332 10.22 10.05 20.91
CA GLU A 332 10.29 9.00 19.88
C GLU A 332 10.05 9.58 18.49
N ALA A 333 9.03 10.44 18.35
CA ALA A 333 8.71 11.10 17.09
C ALA A 333 9.88 11.96 16.57
N VAL A 334 10.56 12.69 17.45
CA VAL A 334 11.74 13.47 17.10
C VAL A 334 12.90 12.58 16.67
N ALA A 335 13.11 11.44 17.35
CA ALA A 335 14.16 10.49 16.98
C ALA A 335 13.88 9.85 15.62
N GLU A 336 12.64 9.39 15.37
CA GLU A 336 12.20 8.79 14.11
C GLU A 336 12.35 9.76 12.94
N ALA A 337 11.86 11.00 13.09
CA ALA A 337 11.99 12.01 12.04
C ALA A 337 13.45 12.34 11.72
N LYS A 338 14.31 12.46 12.74
CA LYS A 338 15.75 12.70 12.54
C LYS A 338 16.44 11.52 11.87
N ALA A 339 16.08 10.28 12.21
CA ALA A 339 16.61 9.09 11.55
C ALA A 339 16.32 9.07 10.05
N ARG A 340 15.21 9.70 9.63
CA ARG A 340 14.84 9.90 8.22
C ARG A 340 15.40 11.20 7.60
N GLY A 341 16.30 11.88 8.27
CA GLY A 341 16.97 13.09 7.77
C GLY A 341 16.10 14.36 7.80
N LEU A 342 14.97 14.36 8.51
CA LEU A 342 14.03 15.48 8.54
C LEU A 342 14.39 16.52 9.61
N ARG A 343 14.10 17.78 9.31
CA ARG A 343 14.10 18.86 10.31
C ARG A 343 12.80 18.84 11.10
N VAL A 344 12.91 18.83 12.43
CA VAL A 344 11.74 18.77 13.32
C VAL A 344 11.55 20.10 14.04
N MET A 345 10.32 20.58 14.05
CA MET A 345 9.85 21.67 14.89
C MET A 345 8.75 21.11 15.80
N ALA A 346 8.85 21.36 17.10
CA ALA A 346 7.80 20.98 18.05
C ALA A 346 7.20 22.21 18.71
N ASP A 347 5.91 22.15 18.99
CA ASP A 347 5.15 23.21 19.67
C ASP A 347 5.55 23.37 21.15
N ASN A 348 6.22 22.36 21.70
CA ASN A 348 6.71 22.37 23.07
C ASN A 348 8.18 21.93 23.13
N ARG A 349 8.94 22.51 24.06
CA ARG A 349 10.35 22.16 24.32
C ARG A 349 10.51 20.99 25.29
N ASP A 350 9.51 20.77 26.15
CA ASP A 350 9.49 19.63 27.05
C ASP A 350 9.08 18.39 26.25
N VAL A 351 10.02 17.47 26.08
CA VAL A 351 9.83 16.24 25.32
C VAL A 351 9.34 15.07 26.15
N GLU A 352 9.34 15.20 27.47
CA GLU A 352 8.89 14.16 28.39
C GLU A 352 7.39 14.25 28.64
N GLY A 353 6.70 13.11 28.70
CA GLY A 353 5.28 13.03 29.03
C GLY A 353 4.32 13.69 28.01
N ARG A 354 4.75 13.88 26.76
CA ARG A 354 3.90 14.43 25.70
C ARG A 354 3.77 13.47 24.53
N ILE A 355 2.60 13.45 23.91
CA ILE A 355 2.28 12.65 22.74
C ILE A 355 1.94 13.55 21.55
N VAL A 356 2.36 13.13 20.37
CA VAL A 356 2.06 13.83 19.11
C VAL A 356 0.60 13.56 18.71
N ILE A 357 -0.18 14.60 18.55
CA ILE A 357 -1.59 14.53 18.13
C ILE A 357 -1.79 14.96 16.68
N ASP A 358 -0.91 15.80 16.16
CA ASP A 358 -0.95 16.25 14.76
C ASP A 358 0.46 16.57 14.25
N GLN A 359 0.62 16.47 12.94
CA GLN A 359 1.85 16.82 12.22
C GLN A 359 1.55 17.67 11.00
N LYS A 360 2.45 18.59 10.66
CA LYS A 360 2.38 19.40 9.43
C LYS A 360 3.72 19.43 8.71
N PRO A 361 3.75 19.12 7.40
CA PRO A 361 2.61 18.65 6.58
C PRO A 361 1.99 17.34 7.09
N PRO A 362 0.70 17.08 6.76
CA PRO A 362 -0.03 15.94 7.29
C PRO A 362 0.33 14.59 6.64
N TYR A 363 0.84 14.59 5.40
CA TYR A 363 1.01 13.39 4.58
C TYR A 363 2.48 13.10 4.26
N THR A 364 2.83 11.83 4.16
CA THR A 364 4.19 11.33 3.97
C THR A 364 4.94 12.01 2.82
N LEU A 365 4.32 12.09 1.62
CA LEU A 365 4.98 12.69 0.45
C LEU A 365 5.26 14.19 0.62
N GLU A 366 4.40 14.90 1.31
CA GLU A 366 4.57 16.32 1.58
C GLU A 366 5.73 16.55 2.57
N VAL A 367 5.78 15.75 3.63
CA VAL A 367 6.88 15.82 4.61
C VAL A 367 8.23 15.55 3.94
N LEU A 368 8.30 14.50 3.12
CA LEU A 368 9.52 14.13 2.39
C LEU A 368 9.95 15.24 1.42
N LYS A 369 9.01 15.83 0.69
CA LYS A 369 9.26 16.94 -0.23
C LYS A 369 9.80 18.17 0.50
N GLU A 370 9.21 18.53 1.65
CA GLU A 370 9.64 19.71 2.42
C GLU A 370 10.92 19.45 3.23
N GLY A 371 11.26 18.20 3.50
CA GLY A 371 12.39 17.83 4.35
C GLY A 371 12.27 18.30 5.80
N LYS A 372 11.04 18.61 6.24
CA LYS A 372 10.74 19.09 7.59
C LYS A 372 9.34 18.67 8.05
N VAL A 373 9.16 18.61 9.37
CA VAL A 373 7.85 18.35 9.99
C VAL A 373 7.69 19.19 11.26
N SER A 374 6.49 19.75 11.44
CA SER A 374 6.05 20.43 12.66
C SER A 374 5.15 19.50 13.45
N LEU A 375 5.45 19.29 14.74
CA LEU A 375 4.72 18.39 15.62
C LEU A 375 3.92 19.19 16.63
N TYR A 376 2.64 18.82 16.79
CA TYR A 376 1.72 19.39 17.77
C TYR A 376 1.41 18.32 18.81
N THR A 377 1.45 18.71 20.08
CA THR A 377 1.46 17.74 21.17
C THR A 377 0.49 18.10 22.29
N VAL A 378 0.06 17.08 23.04
CA VAL A 378 -0.64 17.26 24.31
C VAL A 378 0.08 16.49 25.41
N ALA A 379 -0.14 16.86 26.68
CA ALA A 379 0.38 16.07 27.79
C ALA A 379 -0.35 14.72 27.86
N LEU A 380 0.34 13.67 28.26
CA LEU A 380 -0.28 12.34 28.45
C LEU A 380 -1.41 12.37 29.49
N ASP A 381 -1.27 13.25 30.49
CA ASP A 381 -2.28 13.45 31.53
C ASP A 381 -3.58 14.06 31.02
N ASP A 382 -3.55 14.70 29.84
CA ASP A 382 -4.73 15.28 29.20
C ASP A 382 -5.43 14.30 28.24
N ILE A 383 -4.90 13.07 28.09
CA ILE A 383 -5.50 12.05 27.22
C ILE A 383 -6.33 11.09 28.08
N ILE A 384 -7.55 10.88 27.67
CA ILE A 384 -8.46 9.91 28.29
C ILE A 384 -8.31 8.56 27.60
N ASP A 385 -7.91 7.55 28.33
CA ASP A 385 -7.84 6.17 27.85
C ASP A 385 -9.23 5.52 27.91
N ILE A 386 -9.61 4.89 26.80
CA ILE A 386 -10.87 4.16 26.65
C ILE A 386 -10.61 2.74 26.15
N ARG A 387 -11.51 1.82 26.50
CA ARG A 387 -11.56 0.47 25.95
C ARG A 387 -12.87 0.28 25.23
N LEU A 388 -12.85 -0.14 23.95
CA LEU A 388 -14.03 -0.32 23.11
C LEU A 388 -14.47 -1.79 23.04
N ASP A 389 -15.79 -2.04 23.08
CA ASP A 389 -16.39 -3.37 23.05
C ASP A 389 -16.85 -3.73 21.63
N TYR A 390 -15.95 -4.28 20.84
CA TYR A 390 -16.20 -4.70 19.47
C TYR A 390 -17.18 -5.86 19.32
N LYS A 391 -17.39 -6.65 20.38
CA LYS A 391 -18.24 -7.83 20.33
C LYS A 391 -19.71 -7.47 20.55
N LYS A 392 -19.96 -6.51 21.45
CA LYS A 392 -21.34 -6.16 21.82
C LYS A 392 -21.95 -5.06 20.96
N ALA A 393 -21.14 -4.14 20.41
CA ALA A 393 -21.61 -3.03 19.61
C ALA A 393 -20.73 -2.77 18.36
N PRO A 394 -20.49 -3.76 17.49
CA PRO A 394 -19.52 -3.67 16.39
C PRO A 394 -19.78 -2.52 15.42
N LEU A 395 -21.04 -2.24 15.08
CA LEU A 395 -21.40 -1.20 14.13
C LEU A 395 -21.28 0.19 14.76
N THR A 396 -21.71 0.33 16.02
CA THR A 396 -21.62 1.59 16.75
C THR A 396 -20.18 1.94 17.07
N VAL A 397 -19.34 0.96 17.46
CA VAL A 397 -17.90 1.13 17.68
C VAL A 397 -17.19 1.53 16.38
N ASP A 398 -17.44 0.86 15.24
CA ASP A 398 -16.86 1.25 13.95
C ASP A 398 -17.22 2.70 13.58
N LEU A 399 -18.45 3.10 13.81
CA LEU A 399 -18.92 4.45 13.57
C LEU A 399 -18.23 5.46 14.52
N TYR A 400 -18.22 5.17 15.83
CA TYR A 400 -17.56 6.01 16.83
C TYR A 400 -16.08 6.24 16.50
N ARG A 401 -15.35 5.18 16.19
CA ARG A 401 -13.92 5.27 15.80
C ARG A 401 -13.70 6.13 14.56
N ARG A 402 -14.63 6.09 13.58
CA ARG A 402 -14.53 6.93 12.38
C ARG A 402 -14.72 8.41 12.70
N VAL A 403 -15.72 8.75 13.49
CA VAL A 403 -16.05 10.17 13.77
C VAL A 403 -15.10 10.82 14.77
N THR A 404 -14.50 10.03 15.65
CA THR A 404 -13.47 10.50 16.59
C THR A 404 -12.05 10.47 16.01
N GLY A 405 -11.86 9.88 14.82
CA GLY A 405 -10.55 9.73 14.18
C GLY A 405 -9.77 8.49 14.61
N LEU A 406 -10.22 7.74 15.63
CA LEU A 406 -9.53 6.55 16.16
C LEU A 406 -9.38 5.41 15.14
N LYS A 407 -10.17 5.42 14.05
CA LYS A 407 -10.00 4.44 12.99
C LYS A 407 -8.73 4.68 12.17
N ARG A 408 -8.28 5.93 12.09
CA ARG A 408 -7.11 6.35 11.32
C ARG A 408 -5.91 6.70 12.21
N TYR A 409 -6.15 7.30 13.36
CA TYR A 409 -5.11 7.86 14.22
C TYR A 409 -5.12 7.18 15.60
N PRO A 410 -3.95 7.05 16.24
CA PRO A 410 -3.84 6.49 17.58
C PRO A 410 -4.53 7.33 18.68
N VAL A 411 -4.61 8.65 18.45
CA VAL A 411 -5.31 9.60 19.32
C VAL A 411 -6.46 10.20 18.53
N GLY A 412 -7.66 10.03 19.04
CA GLY A 412 -8.89 10.61 18.52
C GLY A 412 -9.28 11.87 19.28
N THR A 413 -10.29 12.57 18.77
CA THR A 413 -10.82 13.78 19.38
C THR A 413 -12.32 13.73 19.54
N MET A 414 -12.82 14.38 20.58
CA MET A 414 -14.24 14.45 20.89
C MET A 414 -14.58 15.79 21.54
N PRO A 415 -15.50 16.60 20.99
CA PRO A 415 -15.94 17.84 21.65
C PRO A 415 -16.67 17.50 22.96
N PHE A 416 -16.22 18.06 24.07
CA PHE A 416 -16.93 18.01 25.34
C PHE A 416 -18.01 19.09 25.37
N LEU A 417 -19.27 18.70 25.61
CA LEU A 417 -20.39 19.63 25.66
C LEU A 417 -20.49 20.28 27.04
N PHE A 418 -20.85 19.49 28.02
CA PHE A 418 -21.02 19.94 29.37
C PHE A 418 -21.08 18.76 30.35
N ASN A 419 -20.94 19.09 31.61
CA ASN A 419 -21.16 18.23 32.76
C ASN A 419 -22.53 18.54 33.37
N VAL A 420 -23.28 17.52 33.73
CA VAL A 420 -24.57 17.65 34.41
C VAL A 420 -24.38 17.30 35.89
N ASP A 421 -24.34 18.31 36.75
CA ASP A 421 -24.27 18.20 38.22
C ASP A 421 -23.18 17.24 38.74
N ASP A 422 -22.05 17.12 38.05
CA ASP A 422 -20.98 16.17 38.32
C ASP A 422 -21.42 14.69 38.28
N GLU A 423 -22.60 14.39 37.78
CA GLU A 423 -23.11 13.04 37.63
C GLU A 423 -22.90 12.43 36.25
N MET A 424 -22.80 13.27 35.22
CA MET A 424 -22.76 12.83 33.83
C MET A 424 -21.97 13.78 32.93
N TYR A 425 -21.06 13.22 32.15
CA TYR A 425 -20.23 13.93 31.16
C TYR A 425 -20.72 13.61 29.74
N LEU A 426 -21.05 14.65 28.96
CA LEU A 426 -21.63 14.53 27.64
C LEU A 426 -20.70 15.10 26.57
N PHE A 427 -20.60 14.37 25.47
CA PHE A 427 -19.74 14.68 24.33
C PHE A 427 -20.56 14.64 23.04
N LYS A 428 -20.16 15.44 22.06
CA LYS A 428 -20.83 15.47 20.75
C LYS A 428 -19.81 15.26 19.62
N PRO A 429 -19.47 13.99 19.29
CA PRO A 429 -18.74 13.69 18.09
C PRO A 429 -19.47 14.21 16.85
N ASP A 430 -18.72 14.67 15.84
CA ASP A 430 -19.29 15.24 14.61
C ASP A 430 -19.74 14.14 13.65
N PHE A 431 -21.01 13.81 13.68
CA PHE A 431 -21.61 12.84 12.78
C PHE A 431 -22.13 13.52 11.51
N ALA A 432 -21.79 12.93 10.34
CA ALA A 432 -22.37 13.36 9.08
C ALA A 432 -23.90 13.20 9.09
N LYS A 433 -24.60 14.12 8.42
CA LYS A 433 -26.06 14.05 8.29
C LYS A 433 -26.49 12.72 7.63
N GLY A 434 -27.52 12.09 8.18
CA GLY A 434 -28.08 10.83 7.66
C GLY A 434 -27.32 9.56 8.09
N VAL A 435 -26.44 9.66 9.07
CA VAL A 435 -25.85 8.47 9.71
C VAL A 435 -26.88 7.88 10.67
N ASN A 436 -27.20 6.60 10.51
CA ASN A 436 -28.09 5.86 11.39
C ASN A 436 -27.29 5.09 12.44
N ILE A 437 -27.66 5.25 13.70
CA ILE A 437 -27.10 4.53 14.86
C ILE A 437 -28.18 3.59 15.39
N ILE A 438 -28.20 2.39 14.85
CA ILE A 438 -29.22 1.41 15.24
C ILE A 438 -29.01 0.93 16.69
N PRO A 439 -30.06 0.53 17.41
CA PRO A 439 -29.93 -0.17 18.69
C PRO A 439 -29.17 -1.48 18.52
N GLU A 440 -28.06 -1.69 19.28
CA GLU A 440 -27.27 -2.93 19.25
C GLU A 440 -27.30 -3.67 20.57
N ASN A 441 -26.93 -3.00 21.67
CA ASN A 441 -26.80 -3.62 22.98
C ASN A 441 -27.37 -2.73 24.10
N CYS A 442 -28.55 -2.18 23.89
CA CYS A 442 -29.22 -1.35 24.88
C CYS A 442 -29.27 -2.04 26.24
N PRO A 443 -28.85 -1.37 27.32
CA PRO A 443 -28.89 -1.95 28.67
C PRO A 443 -30.32 -2.31 29.09
N LYS A 444 -30.46 -3.34 29.91
CA LYS A 444 -31.71 -3.73 30.57
C LYS A 444 -31.76 -3.30 32.04
N GLU A 445 -30.61 -2.98 32.58
CA GLU A 445 -30.39 -2.52 33.95
C GLU A 445 -29.29 -1.46 33.95
N ALA A 446 -29.10 -0.75 35.06
CA ALA A 446 -28.11 0.31 35.15
C ALA A 446 -26.71 -0.19 34.79
N PRO A 447 -26.06 0.36 33.73
CA PRO A 447 -24.70 0.00 33.37
C PRO A 447 -23.69 0.46 34.44
N PRO A 448 -22.44 -0.06 34.40
CA PRO A 448 -21.35 0.44 35.26
C PRO A 448 -21.14 1.95 35.10
N THR A 449 -20.64 2.60 36.16
CA THR A 449 -20.43 4.07 36.17
C THR A 449 -19.29 4.57 35.29
N ASP A 450 -18.47 3.70 34.76
CA ASP A 450 -17.40 3.97 33.80
C ASP A 450 -17.80 3.63 32.36
N ALA A 451 -19.06 3.19 32.14
CA ALA A 451 -19.53 2.78 30.82
C ALA A 451 -19.59 3.99 29.86
N LEU A 452 -18.87 3.88 28.73
CA LEU A 452 -18.97 4.81 27.61
C LEU A 452 -20.12 4.37 26.70
N ALA A 453 -21.03 5.30 26.42
CA ALA A 453 -22.23 5.02 25.64
C ALA A 453 -22.42 6.02 24.49
N LEU A 454 -23.27 5.64 23.53
CA LEU A 454 -23.68 6.47 22.40
C LEU A 454 -25.20 6.42 22.23
N THR A 455 -25.85 7.59 22.10
CA THR A 455 -27.29 7.69 21.84
C THR A 455 -27.61 7.16 20.44
N ASN A 456 -28.58 6.24 20.35
CA ASN A 456 -29.03 5.64 19.12
C ASN A 456 -30.24 6.36 18.48
N ASP A 457 -30.70 5.89 17.32
CA ASP A 457 -31.77 6.51 16.50
C ASP A 457 -33.15 6.53 17.17
N SER A 458 -33.31 5.86 18.30
CA SER A 458 -34.57 5.91 19.06
C SER A 458 -34.79 7.26 19.75
N ARG A 459 -33.81 8.18 19.68
CA ARG A 459 -33.86 9.46 20.40
C ARG A 459 -33.41 10.66 19.54
N PRO A 460 -33.96 11.86 19.82
CA PRO A 460 -33.60 13.08 19.08
C PRO A 460 -32.13 13.49 19.20
N ALA A 461 -31.48 13.15 20.32
CA ALA A 461 -30.07 13.48 20.57
C ALA A 461 -29.08 12.43 20.03
N GLN A 462 -29.49 11.71 19.00
CA GLN A 462 -28.67 10.68 18.34
C GLN A 462 -27.21 11.10 18.14
N GLY A 463 -26.28 10.18 18.43
CA GLY A 463 -24.85 10.42 18.29
C GLY A 463 -24.20 11.20 19.42
N MET A 464 -24.92 11.53 20.49
CA MET A 464 -24.30 12.03 21.71
C MET A 464 -23.60 10.89 22.43
N ALA A 465 -22.34 11.08 22.79
CA ALA A 465 -21.62 10.15 23.65
C ALA A 465 -21.71 10.62 25.11
N GLY A 466 -21.68 9.67 26.04
CA GLY A 466 -21.78 10.02 27.45
C GLY A 466 -21.17 8.96 28.38
N VAL A 467 -20.80 9.44 29.56
CA VAL A 467 -20.34 8.64 30.70
C VAL A 467 -21.08 9.14 31.93
N ARG A 468 -21.69 8.24 32.69
CA ARG A 468 -22.36 8.57 33.93
C ARG A 468 -21.55 8.05 35.12
N VAL A 469 -21.19 8.94 36.03
CA VAL A 469 -20.36 8.58 37.20
C VAL A 469 -21.17 8.23 38.43
N VAL A 470 -22.49 8.48 38.40
CA VAL A 470 -23.44 8.12 39.44
C VAL A 470 -24.46 7.13 38.86
N LYS A 471 -24.68 6.01 39.53
CA LYS A 471 -25.65 5.00 39.11
C LYS A 471 -27.06 5.58 38.99
N ASN A 472 -27.76 5.27 37.91
CA ASN A 472 -29.16 5.64 37.68
C ASN A 472 -29.91 4.44 37.12
N ASP A 473 -31.11 4.14 37.68
CA ASP A 473 -31.87 2.94 37.32
C ASP A 473 -32.88 3.18 36.18
N GLU A 474 -33.00 4.44 35.67
CA GLU A 474 -33.93 4.82 34.59
C GLU A 474 -33.19 5.30 33.33
N PHE A 475 -32.09 6.02 33.53
CA PHE A 475 -31.39 6.69 32.44
C PHE A 475 -29.95 6.18 32.29
N GLY A 476 -29.54 5.95 31.04
CA GLY A 476 -28.20 5.51 30.68
C GLY A 476 -27.15 6.62 30.76
N PRO A 477 -25.88 6.30 30.38
CA PRO A 477 -24.75 7.24 30.43
C PRO A 477 -24.91 8.48 29.54
N THR A 478 -25.83 8.50 28.58
CA THR A 478 -26.12 9.64 27.70
C THR A 478 -27.28 10.52 28.19
N GLY A 479 -27.85 10.21 29.36
CA GLY A 479 -29.05 10.87 29.87
C GLY A 479 -30.36 10.44 29.20
N GLU A 480 -30.32 9.47 28.30
CA GLU A 480 -31.46 8.88 27.64
C GLU A 480 -31.90 7.60 28.37
N PRO A 481 -33.18 7.18 28.25
CA PRO A 481 -33.61 5.85 28.71
C PRO A 481 -32.74 4.76 28.09
N PHE A 482 -32.65 3.62 28.75
CA PHE A 482 -31.78 2.51 28.34
C PHE A 482 -31.99 2.07 26.88
N SER A 483 -33.22 2.08 26.38
CA SER A 483 -33.54 1.75 24.98
C SER A 483 -32.92 2.71 23.94
N GLY A 484 -32.65 3.95 24.35
CA GLY A 484 -32.06 4.97 23.48
C GLY A 484 -30.52 4.97 23.50
N THR A 485 -29.88 4.04 24.18
CA THR A 485 -28.44 4.06 24.48
C THR A 485 -27.77 2.74 24.08
N ASN A 486 -26.68 2.82 23.30
CA ASN A 486 -25.78 1.71 23.03
C ASN A 486 -24.54 1.85 23.91
N ILE A 487 -24.15 0.80 24.63
CA ILE A 487 -22.89 0.77 25.38
C ILE A 487 -21.78 0.36 24.41
N ILE A 488 -20.76 1.22 24.26
CA ILE A 488 -19.68 1.04 23.27
C ILE A 488 -18.33 0.71 23.89
N GLY A 489 -18.21 0.84 25.22
CA GLY A 489 -16.95 0.59 25.90
C GLY A 489 -16.92 1.09 27.33
N THR A 490 -15.71 1.38 27.79
CA THR A 490 -15.42 1.82 29.17
C THR A 490 -14.38 2.94 29.12
N VAL A 491 -14.54 3.95 29.96
CA VAL A 491 -13.51 4.96 30.25
C VAL A 491 -12.61 4.45 31.36
N LEU A 492 -11.30 4.49 31.15
CA LEU A 492 -10.32 3.98 32.11
C LEU A 492 -9.82 5.05 33.10
N ASP A 493 -9.79 6.31 32.66
CA ASP A 493 -9.26 7.46 33.39
C ASP A 493 -10.40 8.38 33.86
N MET A 494 -11.28 7.86 34.72
CA MET A 494 -12.46 8.61 35.19
C MET A 494 -12.13 9.93 35.90
N GLU A 495 -11.01 9.98 36.63
CA GLU A 495 -10.54 11.17 37.34
C GLU A 495 -10.12 12.32 36.41
N LYS A 496 -9.84 12.03 35.15
CA LYS A 496 -9.51 13.06 34.14
C LYS A 496 -10.75 13.80 33.64
N LEU A 497 -11.95 13.19 33.76
CA LEU A 497 -13.21 13.81 33.34
C LEU A 497 -13.50 15.09 34.13
N GLU A 498 -13.17 15.12 35.42
CA GLU A 498 -13.40 16.27 36.31
C GLU A 498 -12.62 17.53 35.91
N LYS A 499 -11.52 17.34 35.18
CA LYS A 499 -10.64 18.46 34.76
C LYS A 499 -11.06 19.10 33.43
N MET A 500 -12.04 18.52 32.73
CA MET A 500 -12.47 19.00 31.42
C MET A 500 -13.24 20.32 31.53
N LYS A 501 -13.04 21.18 30.51
CA LYS A 501 -13.74 22.48 30.40
C LYS A 501 -14.81 22.38 29.34
N GLU A 502 -16.01 22.86 29.63
CA GLU A 502 -17.11 22.89 28.68
C GLU A 502 -16.71 23.58 27.36
N GLY A 503 -17.13 22.98 26.25
CA GLY A 503 -16.79 23.42 24.90
C GLY A 503 -15.35 23.13 24.46
N SER A 504 -14.53 22.47 25.30
CA SER A 504 -13.17 22.08 24.92
C SER A 504 -13.15 20.83 24.03
N LEU A 505 -12.04 20.65 23.31
CA LEU A 505 -11.74 19.41 22.61
C LEU A 505 -11.02 18.46 23.55
N VAL A 506 -11.54 17.25 23.67
CA VAL A 506 -10.97 16.19 24.50
C VAL A 506 -10.22 15.21 23.62
N TYR A 507 -9.05 14.77 24.06
CA TYR A 507 -8.24 13.77 23.38
C TYR A 507 -8.48 12.40 23.99
N ILE A 508 -8.70 11.41 23.16
CA ILE A 508 -9.00 10.04 23.59
C ILE A 508 -8.04 9.06 22.91
N ARG A 509 -7.66 8.01 23.63
CA ARG A 509 -6.82 6.94 23.11
C ARG A 509 -7.47 5.59 23.41
N GLU A 510 -7.54 4.75 22.39
CA GLU A 510 -8.01 3.38 22.54
C GLU A 510 -6.86 2.48 23.06
N VAL A 511 -7.08 1.85 24.21
CA VAL A 511 -6.18 0.85 24.79
C VAL A 511 -6.72 -0.53 24.43
N LYS A 512 -5.90 -1.35 23.78
CA LYS A 512 -6.20 -2.77 23.49
C LYS A 512 -5.76 -3.63 24.67
N GLU A 513 -6.49 -4.72 24.89
CA GLU A 513 -6.10 -5.74 25.89
C GLU A 513 -4.80 -6.43 25.56
#